data_540257cfbbe4dacb108e8425b378e953
#
_entry.id   540257cfbbe4dacb108e8425b378e953
#
_cell.length_a   1.000
_cell.length_b   1.000
_cell.length_c   1.000
_cell.angle_alpha   90.00
_cell.angle_beta   90.00
_cell.angle_gamma   90.00
#
_symmetry.space_group_name_H-M   'P 1'
#
loop_
_entity.id
_entity.type
_entity.pdbx_description
1 polymer ?
#
loop_
_entity_poly.entity_id
_entity_poly.type
_entity_poly.pdbx_seq_one_letter_code
_entity_poly.pdbx_strand_id
1 'polypeptide(L)'
;MSTIISKIIILLFCIISFLHSAEQNKKIAYIVSDLEIPFWQIMAKGIKAKASKLGYDIEIYSSNNLKKIELENLVKAISSRVDGLILSPINSSTAVTLLELAKNANIPVVISDIGTNSGEYVSFISSDNKKGAYELGKILTKKMTELSWNKEGTVGIISIPQKRTNGKDRTLGFIKALNESDIKSAGLYQQVNFSYKETYDYSLKLIEEKPKLRAIWLQGSDKYKATLEAIKDSKKEGQILLICFDVEPEFLDLIKKGTLVGSAMQQPYLMGQKAVISLDDFFNNKKVEKEQKLPILAISKDNLQENLPTIKLNVLGIE
;
A
#
# COMPACT_ATOMS: atom_id res chain seq x y z
N MET A 1 -45.04 -23.35 49.38
CA MET A 1 -44.51 -22.06 48.97
C MET A 1 -42.98 -22.11 48.80
N SER A 2 -42.19 -22.75 49.65
CA SER A 2 -40.72 -22.83 49.58
C SER A 2 -40.16 -23.48 48.30
N THR A 3 -40.78 -24.56 47.81
CA THR A 3 -40.35 -25.29 46.60
C THR A 3 -40.57 -24.53 45.27
N ILE A 4 -41.57 -23.65 45.20
CA ILE A 4 -41.88 -22.82 44.02
C ILE A 4 -40.88 -21.68 43.92
N ILE A 5 -40.54 -21.04 45.05
CA ILE A 5 -39.56 -19.96 45.11
C ILE A 5 -38.17 -20.47 44.72
N SER A 6 -37.77 -21.66 45.18
CA SER A 6 -36.49 -22.30 44.80
C SER A 6 -36.38 -22.58 43.30
N LYS A 7 -37.46 -23.02 42.63
CA LYS A 7 -37.51 -23.27 41.19
C LYS A 7 -37.45 -21.99 40.36
N ILE A 8 -38.05 -20.89 40.83
CA ILE A 8 -38.01 -19.58 40.17
C ILE A 8 -36.61 -18.97 40.27
N ILE A 9 -35.93 -19.11 41.40
CA ILE A 9 -34.54 -18.62 41.59
C ILE A 9 -33.57 -19.39 40.68
N ILE A 10 -33.71 -20.73 40.53
CA ILE A 10 -32.89 -21.52 39.63
C ILE A 10 -33.14 -21.14 38.16
N LEU A 11 -34.38 -20.88 37.77
CA LEU A 11 -34.72 -20.45 36.42
C LEU A 11 -34.17 -19.06 36.10
N LEU A 12 -34.24 -18.11 37.06
CA LEU A 12 -33.60 -16.79 36.90
C LEU A 12 -32.08 -16.88 36.80
N PHE A 13 -31.43 -17.77 37.57
CA PHE A 13 -29.98 -17.96 37.50
C PHE A 13 -29.56 -18.58 36.17
N CYS A 14 -30.34 -19.49 35.58
CA CYS A 14 -30.07 -20.03 34.24
C CYS A 14 -30.26 -18.96 33.14
N ILE A 15 -31.25 -18.06 33.26
CA ILE A 15 -31.47 -16.98 32.29
C ILE A 15 -30.34 -15.93 32.36
N ILE A 16 -29.84 -15.60 33.55
CA ILE A 16 -28.70 -14.68 33.73
C ILE A 16 -27.41 -15.29 33.24
N SER A 17 -27.23 -16.62 33.36
CA SER A 17 -26.02 -17.31 32.79
C SER A 17 -26.03 -17.34 31.28
N PHE A 18 -27.18 -17.30 30.61
CA PHE A 18 -27.27 -17.17 29.14
C PHE A 18 -27.01 -15.74 28.64
N LEU A 19 -27.14 -14.71 29.48
CA LEU A 19 -26.86 -13.31 29.14
C LEU A 19 -25.39 -12.89 29.33
N HIS A 20 -24.58 -13.76 29.95
CA HIS A 20 -23.11 -13.59 30.06
C HIS A 20 -22.36 -14.56 29.19
N SER A 21 -22.83 -14.88 28.00
CA SER A 21 -21.94 -15.24 26.92
C SER A 21 -21.12 -13.97 26.65
N ALA A 22 -19.94 -13.90 27.22
CA ALA A 22 -18.96 -12.85 26.85
C ALA A 22 -18.92 -12.85 25.31
N GLU A 23 -19.40 -11.77 24.72
CA GLU A 23 -19.36 -11.58 23.27
C GLU A 23 -17.89 -11.68 22.90
N GLN A 24 -17.49 -12.86 22.41
CA GLN A 24 -16.10 -13.13 22.08
C GLN A 24 -15.73 -12.11 20.98
N ASN A 25 -14.71 -11.29 21.24
CA ASN A 25 -14.26 -10.33 20.27
C ASN A 25 -14.08 -10.99 18.92
N LYS A 26 -14.64 -10.41 17.87
CA LYS A 26 -14.38 -10.90 16.51
C LYS A 26 -12.90 -10.84 16.21
N LYS A 27 -12.42 -11.89 15.59
CA LYS A 27 -11.02 -12.04 15.20
C LYS A 27 -10.85 -11.77 13.71
N ILE A 28 -9.94 -10.88 13.36
CA ILE A 28 -9.60 -10.55 11.98
C ILE A 28 -8.15 -10.97 11.73
N ALA A 29 -7.86 -11.55 10.56
CA ALA A 29 -6.49 -11.72 10.09
C ALA A 29 -6.14 -10.68 9.02
N TYR A 30 -4.89 -10.20 9.03
CA TYR A 30 -4.30 -9.46 7.93
C TYR A 30 -3.15 -10.26 7.33
N ILE A 31 -3.30 -10.71 6.09
CA ILE A 31 -2.24 -11.36 5.31
C ILE A 31 -1.67 -10.33 4.34
N VAL A 32 -0.37 -10.09 4.45
CA VAL A 32 0.33 -9.06 3.70
C VAL A 32 1.53 -9.64 2.94
N SER A 33 1.84 -9.03 1.81
CA SER A 33 2.94 -9.48 0.95
C SER A 33 4.30 -9.43 1.65
N ASP A 34 4.65 -8.32 2.35
CA ASP A 34 5.95 -8.21 3.02
C ASP A 34 5.97 -7.09 4.06
N LEU A 35 6.13 -7.42 5.35
CA LEU A 35 6.22 -6.45 6.44
C LEU A 35 7.59 -5.76 6.57
N GLU A 36 8.60 -6.17 5.82
CA GLU A 36 9.88 -5.44 5.77
C GLU A 36 9.75 -4.10 5.01
N ILE A 37 8.69 -3.94 4.22
CA ILE A 37 8.42 -2.72 3.45
C ILE A 37 7.61 -1.74 4.30
N PRO A 38 8.07 -0.49 4.53
CA PRO A 38 7.42 0.52 5.38
C PRO A 38 5.95 0.78 5.03
N PHE A 39 5.59 0.78 3.75
CA PHE A 39 4.20 0.92 3.29
C PHE A 39 3.25 -0.08 3.98
N TRP A 40 3.66 -1.36 4.04
CA TRP A 40 2.85 -2.42 4.66
C TRP A 40 2.83 -2.33 6.19
N GLN A 41 3.92 -1.86 6.80
CA GLN A 41 3.97 -1.62 8.25
C GLN A 41 2.98 -0.51 8.65
N ILE A 42 2.93 0.57 7.87
CA ILE A 42 2.01 1.68 8.11
C ILE A 42 0.56 1.23 7.93
N MET A 43 0.26 0.43 6.90
CA MET A 43 -1.08 -0.14 6.70
C MET A 43 -1.47 -1.05 7.87
N ALA A 44 -0.57 -1.91 8.32
CA ALA A 44 -0.78 -2.77 9.49
C ALA A 44 -1.04 -1.95 10.76
N LYS A 45 -0.35 -0.80 10.94
CA LYS A 45 -0.61 0.15 12.03
C LYS A 45 -2.03 0.72 11.96
N GLY A 46 -2.49 1.12 10.77
CA GLY A 46 -3.86 1.59 10.54
C GLY A 46 -4.92 0.53 10.84
N ILE A 47 -4.67 -0.71 10.42
CA ILE A 47 -5.53 -1.87 10.73
C ILE A 47 -5.60 -2.09 12.25
N LYS A 48 -4.44 -2.20 12.93
CA LYS A 48 -4.37 -2.39 14.39
C LYS A 48 -5.13 -1.30 15.15
N ALA A 49 -4.89 -0.04 14.81
CA ALA A 49 -5.52 1.09 15.46
C ALA A 49 -7.05 1.06 15.33
N LYS A 50 -7.56 0.72 14.14
CA LYS A 50 -9.00 0.67 13.92
C LYS A 50 -9.62 -0.59 14.52
N ALA A 51 -8.99 -1.76 14.42
CA ALA A 51 -9.45 -3.02 15.03
C ALA A 51 -9.57 -2.87 16.55
N SER A 52 -8.53 -2.34 17.22
CA SER A 52 -8.54 -2.07 18.65
C SER A 52 -9.69 -1.14 19.06
N LYS A 53 -9.93 -0.06 18.28
CA LYS A 53 -11.03 0.88 18.55
C LYS A 53 -12.41 0.26 18.43
N LEU A 54 -12.56 -0.80 17.62
CA LEU A 54 -13.82 -1.52 17.43
C LEU A 54 -13.91 -2.79 18.28
N GLY A 55 -12.92 -3.09 19.12
CA GLY A 55 -12.90 -4.27 19.98
C GLY A 55 -12.62 -5.58 19.24
N TYR A 56 -11.90 -5.53 18.10
CA TYR A 56 -11.53 -6.71 17.34
C TYR A 56 -10.13 -7.18 17.67
N ASP A 57 -9.94 -8.49 17.79
CA ASP A 57 -8.63 -9.12 17.85
C ASP A 57 -8.03 -9.21 16.44
N ILE A 58 -6.72 -8.94 16.31
CA ILE A 58 -6.04 -8.91 15.02
C ILE A 58 -4.80 -9.81 15.00
N GLU A 59 -4.74 -10.71 14.04
CA GLU A 59 -3.54 -11.50 13.70
C GLU A 59 -2.93 -10.94 12.41
N ILE A 60 -1.60 -10.78 12.35
CA ILE A 60 -0.92 -10.25 11.16
C ILE A 60 0.13 -11.24 10.70
N TYR A 61 0.11 -11.57 9.41
CA TYR A 61 0.97 -12.56 8.77
C TYR A 61 1.71 -11.95 7.58
N SER A 62 3.05 -11.89 7.64
CA SER A 62 3.91 -11.54 6.51
C SER A 62 4.14 -12.74 5.62
N SER A 63 4.00 -12.55 4.32
CA SER A 63 4.29 -13.59 3.32
C SER A 63 5.71 -13.51 2.76
N ASN A 64 6.47 -12.46 3.11
CA ASN A 64 7.85 -12.22 2.68
C ASN A 64 8.02 -12.36 1.15
N ASN A 65 7.01 -11.92 0.40
CA ASN A 65 6.88 -12.05 -1.06
C ASN A 65 6.96 -13.51 -1.59
N LEU A 66 6.71 -14.52 -0.73
CA LEU A 66 6.76 -15.93 -1.08
C LEU A 66 5.35 -16.52 -1.15
N LYS A 67 4.94 -16.98 -2.35
CA LYS A 67 3.60 -17.56 -2.61
C LYS A 67 3.25 -18.72 -1.68
N LYS A 68 4.24 -19.56 -1.36
CA LYS A 68 4.05 -20.70 -0.45
C LYS A 68 3.67 -20.20 0.95
N ILE A 69 4.39 -19.20 1.47
CA ILE A 69 4.14 -18.63 2.80
C ILE A 69 2.79 -17.90 2.82
N GLU A 70 2.42 -17.21 1.73
CA GLU A 70 1.11 -16.57 1.61
C GLU A 70 -0.03 -17.58 1.77
N LEU A 71 0.06 -18.72 1.09
CA LEU A 71 -0.91 -19.80 1.21
C LEU A 71 -0.91 -20.43 2.61
N GLU A 72 0.26 -20.71 3.19
CA GLU A 72 0.38 -21.23 4.56
C GLU A 72 -0.22 -20.28 5.60
N ASN A 73 -0.06 -18.98 5.41
CA ASN A 73 -0.66 -17.95 6.27
C ASN A 73 -2.19 -17.95 6.19
N LEU A 74 -2.76 -18.14 4.99
CA LEU A 74 -4.21 -18.29 4.85
C LEU A 74 -4.71 -19.56 5.57
N VAL A 75 -4.02 -20.69 5.43
CA VAL A 75 -4.38 -21.92 6.15
C VAL A 75 -4.31 -21.72 7.67
N LYS A 76 -3.32 -20.98 8.17
CA LYS A 76 -3.24 -20.61 9.60
C LYS A 76 -4.43 -19.76 10.03
N ALA A 77 -4.78 -18.71 9.26
CA ALA A 77 -5.92 -17.85 9.55
C ALA A 77 -7.23 -18.65 9.59
N ILE A 78 -7.45 -19.56 8.63
CA ILE A 78 -8.63 -20.47 8.62
C ILE A 78 -8.64 -21.36 9.86
N SER A 79 -7.49 -21.95 10.21
CA SER A 79 -7.34 -22.81 11.39
C SER A 79 -7.58 -22.05 12.71
N SER A 80 -7.21 -20.77 12.76
CA SER A 80 -7.47 -19.87 13.89
C SER A 80 -8.93 -19.43 13.98
N ARG A 81 -9.79 -19.83 13.04
CA ARG A 81 -11.22 -19.49 12.99
C ARG A 81 -11.45 -17.97 13.02
N VAL A 82 -10.75 -17.24 12.16
CA VAL A 82 -10.97 -15.80 12.04
C VAL A 82 -12.36 -15.51 11.45
N ASP A 83 -13.02 -14.44 11.92
CA ASP A 83 -14.31 -13.97 11.43
C ASP A 83 -14.21 -13.22 10.09
N GLY A 84 -13.03 -12.67 9.77
CA GLY A 84 -12.78 -11.94 8.55
C GLY A 84 -11.30 -11.86 8.20
N LEU A 85 -11.03 -11.58 6.93
CA LEU A 85 -9.69 -11.48 6.37
C LEU A 85 -9.49 -10.15 5.65
N ILE A 86 -8.39 -9.48 5.95
CA ILE A 86 -7.84 -8.41 5.12
C ILE A 86 -6.66 -8.99 4.35
N LEU A 87 -6.64 -8.78 3.04
CA LEU A 87 -5.66 -9.37 2.14
C LEU A 87 -4.95 -8.30 1.31
N SER A 88 -3.64 -8.18 1.46
CA SER A 88 -2.76 -7.46 0.53
C SER A 88 -1.87 -8.49 -0.19
N PRO A 89 -2.34 -9.05 -1.31
CA PRO A 89 -1.71 -10.23 -1.91
C PRO A 89 -0.36 -9.89 -2.56
N ILE A 90 0.50 -10.91 -2.74
CA ILE A 90 1.78 -10.75 -3.44
C ILE A 90 1.55 -10.27 -4.89
N ASN A 91 0.51 -10.77 -5.54
CA ASN A 91 0.08 -10.33 -6.87
C ASN A 91 -1.38 -10.71 -7.14
N SER A 92 -1.95 -10.12 -8.19
CA SER A 92 -3.38 -10.27 -8.52
C SER A 92 -3.78 -11.69 -8.97
N SER A 93 -2.84 -12.53 -9.41
CA SER A 93 -3.13 -13.92 -9.81
C SER A 93 -3.13 -14.88 -8.62
N THR A 94 -2.23 -14.70 -7.63
CA THR A 94 -2.26 -15.53 -6.41
C THR A 94 -3.48 -15.22 -5.56
N ALA A 95 -3.94 -13.97 -5.57
CA ALA A 95 -5.15 -13.55 -4.87
C ALA A 95 -6.37 -14.40 -5.21
N VAL A 96 -6.51 -14.86 -6.46
CA VAL A 96 -7.64 -15.70 -6.91
C VAL A 96 -7.76 -16.98 -6.07
N THR A 97 -6.65 -17.70 -5.89
CA THR A 97 -6.63 -18.94 -5.08
C THR A 97 -6.94 -18.66 -3.61
N LEU A 98 -6.40 -17.56 -3.07
CA LEU A 98 -6.65 -17.18 -1.66
C LEU A 98 -8.12 -16.84 -1.43
N LEU A 99 -8.76 -16.11 -2.36
CA LEU A 99 -10.18 -15.76 -2.30
C LEU A 99 -11.07 -17.01 -2.39
N GLU A 100 -10.73 -17.96 -3.25
CA GLU A 100 -11.46 -19.22 -3.39
C GLU A 100 -11.41 -20.05 -2.09
N LEU A 101 -10.24 -20.18 -1.50
CA LEU A 101 -10.07 -20.90 -0.24
C LEU A 101 -10.79 -20.21 0.93
N ALA A 102 -10.71 -18.89 1.04
CA ALA A 102 -11.43 -18.11 2.04
C ALA A 102 -12.95 -18.25 1.87
N LYS A 103 -13.47 -18.21 0.62
CA LYS A 103 -14.88 -18.46 0.30
C LYS A 103 -15.32 -19.84 0.76
N ASN A 104 -14.54 -20.89 0.48
CA ASN A 104 -14.83 -22.26 0.89
C ASN A 104 -14.85 -22.43 2.41
N ALA A 105 -14.11 -21.58 3.13
CA ALA A 105 -14.11 -21.50 4.58
C ALA A 105 -15.19 -20.54 5.14
N ASN A 106 -16.03 -19.92 4.29
CA ASN A 106 -17.01 -18.90 4.65
C ASN A 106 -16.43 -17.67 5.36
N ILE A 107 -15.19 -17.28 5.03
CA ILE A 107 -14.52 -16.11 5.60
C ILE A 107 -14.66 -14.94 4.64
N PRO A 108 -15.32 -13.83 5.03
CA PRO A 108 -15.39 -12.61 4.22
C PRO A 108 -14.01 -11.96 4.08
N VAL A 109 -13.69 -11.50 2.87
CA VAL A 109 -12.39 -10.91 2.54
C VAL A 109 -12.54 -9.47 2.09
N VAL A 110 -11.75 -8.57 2.67
CA VAL A 110 -11.49 -7.23 2.12
C VAL A 110 -10.08 -7.22 1.53
N ILE A 111 -9.98 -6.83 0.26
CA ILE A 111 -8.69 -6.68 -0.41
C ILE A 111 -8.17 -5.26 -0.21
N SER A 112 -6.87 -5.08 -0.02
CA SER A 112 -6.25 -3.78 0.12
C SER A 112 -4.99 -3.67 -0.75
N ASP A 113 -4.85 -2.55 -1.47
CA ASP A 113 -3.78 -2.14 -2.38
C ASP A 113 -3.64 -2.98 -3.66
N ILE A 114 -3.16 -4.22 -3.56
CA ILE A 114 -2.98 -5.10 -4.72
C ILE A 114 -4.28 -5.87 -4.95
N GLY A 115 -4.91 -5.65 -6.09
CA GLY A 115 -6.18 -6.27 -6.44
C GLY A 115 -6.07 -7.74 -6.83
N THR A 116 -7.14 -8.27 -7.39
CA THR A 116 -7.26 -9.64 -7.90
C THR A 116 -7.66 -9.65 -9.37
N ASN A 117 -7.34 -10.72 -10.07
CA ASN A 117 -7.82 -10.94 -11.44
C ASN A 117 -9.27 -11.47 -11.47
N SER A 118 -9.74 -12.12 -10.40
CA SER A 118 -11.10 -12.63 -10.25
C SER A 118 -11.33 -13.10 -8.80
N GLY A 119 -12.56 -13.55 -8.50
CA GLY A 119 -12.95 -14.06 -7.18
C GLY A 119 -13.90 -13.12 -6.45
N GLU A 120 -14.47 -13.62 -5.35
CA GLU A 120 -15.44 -12.89 -4.53
C GLU A 120 -14.74 -12.25 -3.34
N TYR A 121 -15.11 -11.01 -3.03
CA TYR A 121 -14.62 -10.26 -1.89
C TYR A 121 -15.72 -9.27 -1.42
N VAL A 122 -15.61 -8.79 -0.20
CA VAL A 122 -16.52 -7.80 0.38
C VAL A 122 -16.26 -6.42 -0.22
N SER A 123 -15.01 -5.97 -0.18
CA SER A 123 -14.60 -4.67 -0.68
C SER A 123 -13.14 -4.71 -1.16
N PHE A 124 -12.81 -3.84 -2.12
CA PHE A 124 -11.42 -3.60 -2.54
C PHE A 124 -11.05 -2.14 -2.28
N ILE A 125 -10.11 -1.94 -1.36
CA ILE A 125 -9.56 -0.61 -1.03
C ILE A 125 -8.31 -0.41 -1.88
N SER A 126 -8.37 0.46 -2.86
CA SER A 126 -7.27 0.73 -3.80
C SER A 126 -6.86 2.21 -3.80
N SER A 127 -5.73 2.50 -4.44
CA SER A 127 -5.31 3.86 -4.75
C SER A 127 -5.48 4.15 -6.23
N ASP A 128 -5.73 5.42 -6.60
CA ASP A 128 -5.75 5.86 -7.99
C ASP A 128 -4.34 5.98 -8.56
N ASN A 129 -3.70 4.81 -8.72
CA ASN A 129 -2.30 4.69 -9.15
C ASN A 129 -2.01 5.39 -10.47
N LYS A 130 -2.94 5.29 -11.45
CA LYS A 130 -2.77 5.90 -12.76
C LYS A 130 -2.78 7.42 -12.69
N LYS A 131 -3.77 8.00 -11.97
CA LYS A 131 -3.88 9.44 -11.78
C LYS A 131 -2.73 9.96 -10.94
N GLY A 132 -2.41 9.32 -9.80
CA GLY A 132 -1.31 9.73 -8.93
C GLY A 132 0.05 9.74 -9.64
N ALA A 133 0.35 8.72 -10.46
CA ALA A 133 1.57 8.69 -11.25
C ALA A 133 1.57 9.73 -12.38
N TYR A 134 0.42 10.03 -13.00
CA TYR A 134 0.30 11.11 -13.95
C TYR A 134 0.61 12.47 -13.32
N GLU A 135 0.00 12.80 -12.18
CA GLU A 135 0.26 14.04 -11.46
C GLU A 135 1.73 14.15 -11.00
N LEU A 136 2.32 13.03 -10.55
CA LEU A 136 3.75 12.98 -10.24
C LEU A 136 4.62 13.27 -11.46
N GLY A 137 4.26 12.70 -12.62
CA GLY A 137 4.91 12.98 -13.89
C GLY A 137 4.83 14.46 -14.25
N LYS A 138 3.71 15.12 -14.01
CA LYS A 138 3.56 16.58 -14.23
C LYS A 138 4.49 17.39 -13.33
N ILE A 139 4.69 16.98 -12.07
CA ILE A 139 5.67 17.63 -11.18
C ILE A 139 7.08 17.50 -11.77
N LEU A 140 7.46 16.32 -12.24
CA LEU A 140 8.79 16.13 -12.84
C LEU A 140 8.97 16.92 -14.13
N THR A 141 8.00 16.87 -15.04
CA THR A 141 8.09 17.56 -16.34
C THR A 141 8.17 19.07 -16.16
N LYS A 142 7.41 19.64 -15.21
CA LYS A 142 7.53 21.05 -14.80
C LYS A 142 8.96 21.35 -14.35
N LYS A 143 9.52 20.53 -13.45
CA LYS A 143 10.88 20.73 -12.93
C LYS A 143 11.96 20.62 -14.03
N MET A 144 11.82 19.67 -14.94
CA MET A 144 12.74 19.53 -16.08
C MET A 144 12.66 20.71 -17.03
N THR A 145 11.47 21.27 -17.22
CA THR A 145 11.26 22.49 -18.04
C THR A 145 11.91 23.72 -17.39
N GLU A 146 11.74 23.93 -16.09
CA GLU A 146 12.39 25.01 -15.33
C GLU A 146 13.93 24.96 -15.46
N LEU A 147 14.51 23.73 -15.55
CA LEU A 147 15.93 23.52 -15.74
C LEU A 147 16.37 23.50 -17.21
N SER A 148 15.47 23.72 -18.15
CA SER A 148 15.71 23.62 -19.60
C SER A 148 16.19 22.24 -20.06
N TRP A 149 15.80 21.18 -19.35
CA TRP A 149 16.17 19.77 -19.63
C TRP A 149 15.12 19.00 -20.43
N ASN A 150 13.95 19.59 -20.66
CA ASN A 150 12.83 18.94 -21.32
C ASN A 150 13.08 18.58 -22.80
N LYS A 151 13.92 19.33 -23.51
CA LYS A 151 14.17 19.11 -24.97
C LYS A 151 15.09 17.90 -25.25
N GLU A 152 16.07 17.65 -24.39
CA GLU A 152 17.09 16.63 -24.61
C GLU A 152 17.20 15.60 -23.48
N GLY A 153 16.67 15.93 -22.31
CA GLY A 153 16.74 15.05 -21.16
C GLY A 153 15.79 13.86 -21.28
N THR A 154 16.20 12.74 -20.72
CA THR A 154 15.40 11.51 -20.64
C THR A 154 15.18 11.09 -19.19
N VAL A 155 14.18 10.25 -18.95
CA VAL A 155 13.80 9.76 -17.62
C VAL A 155 13.93 8.25 -17.57
N GLY A 156 14.76 7.74 -16.66
CA GLY A 156 14.86 6.31 -16.36
C GLY A 156 13.78 5.88 -15.36
N ILE A 157 13.28 4.67 -15.50
CA ILE A 157 12.23 4.11 -14.64
C ILE A 157 12.74 2.83 -13.99
N ILE A 158 12.73 2.79 -12.65
CA ILE A 158 12.94 1.57 -11.88
C ILE A 158 11.57 1.19 -11.30
N SER A 159 11.00 0.12 -11.86
CA SER A 159 9.60 -0.22 -11.65
C SER A 159 9.41 -1.41 -10.72
N ILE A 160 8.28 -1.43 -10.00
CA ILE A 160 7.73 -2.64 -9.39
C ILE A 160 7.25 -3.60 -10.49
N PRO A 161 6.97 -4.89 -10.17
CA PRO A 161 6.54 -5.87 -11.17
C PRO A 161 5.31 -5.42 -11.97
N GLN A 162 5.44 -5.38 -13.29
CA GLN A 162 4.37 -4.97 -14.20
C GLN A 162 3.23 -6.01 -14.34
N LYS A 163 3.38 -7.17 -13.69
CA LYS A 163 2.28 -8.14 -13.46
C LYS A 163 1.30 -7.70 -12.36
N ARG A 164 1.67 -6.71 -11.55
CA ARG A 164 0.79 -6.06 -10.59
C ARG A 164 0.02 -4.96 -11.31
N THR A 165 -1.30 -4.93 -11.16
CA THR A 165 -2.15 -3.90 -11.80
C THR A 165 -1.73 -2.48 -11.39
N ASN A 166 -1.44 -2.25 -10.12
CA ASN A 166 -0.94 -0.97 -9.63
C ASN A 166 0.39 -0.55 -10.29
N GLY A 167 1.34 -1.48 -10.50
CA GLY A 167 2.60 -1.20 -11.19
C GLY A 167 2.38 -0.79 -12.65
N LYS A 168 1.51 -1.49 -13.36
CA LYS A 168 1.13 -1.17 -14.73
C LYS A 168 0.45 0.21 -14.82
N ASP A 169 -0.48 0.49 -13.92
CA ASP A 169 -1.20 1.77 -13.87
C ASP A 169 -0.26 2.94 -13.58
N ARG A 170 0.69 2.77 -12.64
CA ARG A 170 1.74 3.77 -12.38
C ARG A 170 2.52 4.09 -13.65
N THR A 171 3.01 3.05 -14.33
CA THR A 171 3.77 3.22 -15.59
C THR A 171 2.95 3.97 -16.64
N LEU A 172 1.70 3.58 -16.86
CA LEU A 172 0.83 4.21 -17.87
C LEU A 172 0.57 5.69 -17.55
N GLY A 173 0.28 6.01 -16.28
CA GLY A 173 0.03 7.38 -15.87
C GLY A 173 1.26 8.28 -16.05
N PHE A 174 2.40 7.83 -15.56
CA PHE A 174 3.65 8.60 -15.62
C PHE A 174 4.15 8.82 -17.05
N ILE A 175 4.16 7.78 -17.88
CA ILE A 175 4.54 7.88 -19.30
C ILE A 175 3.61 8.83 -20.05
N LYS A 176 2.31 8.85 -19.73
CA LYS A 176 1.38 9.82 -20.32
C LYS A 176 1.82 11.26 -20.04
N ALA A 177 2.20 11.58 -18.80
CA ALA A 177 2.67 12.93 -18.45
C ALA A 177 3.99 13.29 -19.15
N LEU A 178 4.93 12.34 -19.30
CA LEU A 178 6.16 12.56 -20.06
C LEU A 178 5.86 12.86 -21.54
N ASN A 179 4.99 12.05 -22.17
CA ASN A 179 4.65 12.20 -23.58
C ASN A 179 3.97 13.55 -23.88
N GLU A 180 3.09 14.03 -22.99
CA GLU A 180 2.44 15.34 -23.12
C GLU A 180 3.43 16.52 -23.02
N SER A 181 4.63 16.27 -22.53
CA SER A 181 5.70 17.25 -22.39
C SER A 181 6.89 16.97 -23.34
N ASP A 182 6.73 16.08 -24.31
CA ASP A 182 7.74 15.65 -25.27
C ASP A 182 9.03 15.09 -24.63
N ILE A 183 8.94 14.63 -23.37
CA ILE A 183 10.09 14.04 -22.66
C ILE A 183 10.10 12.52 -22.87
N LYS A 184 11.23 11.98 -23.28
CA LYS A 184 11.36 10.55 -23.58
C LYS A 184 11.75 9.75 -22.35
N SER A 185 11.19 8.52 -22.25
CA SER A 185 11.71 7.52 -21.32
C SER A 185 13.06 6.99 -21.82
N ALA A 186 14.04 6.89 -20.92
CA ALA A 186 15.33 6.27 -21.17
C ALA A 186 15.27 4.73 -21.14
N GLY A 187 14.23 4.17 -20.58
CA GLY A 187 13.98 2.75 -20.39
C GLY A 187 13.37 2.45 -19.04
N LEU A 188 12.93 1.18 -18.90
CA LEU A 188 12.30 0.66 -17.68
C LEU A 188 13.05 -0.59 -17.24
N TYR A 189 13.53 -0.59 -15.99
CA TYR A 189 14.12 -1.74 -15.31
C TYR A 189 13.16 -2.21 -14.21
N GLN A 190 12.66 -3.44 -14.36
CA GLN A 190 11.71 -4.01 -13.42
C GLN A 190 12.44 -4.73 -12.29
N GLN A 191 12.14 -4.35 -11.05
CA GLN A 191 12.68 -5.02 -9.86
C GLN A 191 12.13 -6.44 -9.74
N VAL A 192 12.98 -7.34 -9.27
CA VAL A 192 12.67 -8.75 -9.02
C VAL A 192 12.81 -9.06 -7.53
N ASN A 193 13.90 -8.64 -6.93
CA ASN A 193 14.26 -8.95 -5.55
C ASN A 193 13.95 -7.83 -4.56
N PHE A 194 13.62 -6.62 -5.04
CA PHE A 194 13.38 -5.44 -4.20
C PHE A 194 14.54 -5.13 -3.25
N SER A 195 15.77 -5.50 -3.64
CA SER A 195 16.96 -5.29 -2.82
C SER A 195 17.61 -3.94 -3.07
N TYR A 196 18.37 -3.48 -2.07
CA TYR A 196 19.19 -2.27 -2.18
C TYR A 196 20.17 -2.38 -3.37
N LYS A 197 20.87 -3.53 -3.44
CA LYS A 197 21.83 -3.79 -4.51
C LYS A 197 21.20 -3.75 -5.90
N GLU A 198 20.03 -4.37 -6.08
CA GLU A 198 19.32 -4.37 -7.36
C GLU A 198 18.97 -2.94 -7.81
N THR A 199 18.47 -2.12 -6.87
CA THR A 199 18.12 -0.72 -7.17
C THR A 199 19.36 0.11 -7.48
N TYR A 200 20.45 -0.10 -6.77
CA TYR A 200 21.74 0.54 -7.01
C TYR A 200 22.28 0.18 -8.41
N ASP A 201 22.35 -1.12 -8.72
CA ASP A 201 22.85 -1.63 -10.01
C ASP A 201 22.02 -1.08 -11.19
N TYR A 202 20.69 -1.06 -11.07
CA TYR A 202 19.81 -0.48 -12.10
C TYR A 202 19.98 1.03 -12.24
N SER A 203 20.23 1.73 -11.15
CA SER A 203 20.51 3.16 -11.17
C SER A 203 21.84 3.46 -11.88
N LEU A 204 22.92 2.72 -11.55
CA LEU A 204 24.21 2.83 -12.25
C LEU A 204 24.05 2.55 -13.73
N LYS A 205 23.38 1.46 -14.09
CA LYS A 205 23.17 1.08 -15.50
C LYS A 205 22.43 2.16 -16.28
N LEU A 206 21.40 2.79 -15.68
CA LEU A 206 20.71 3.92 -16.29
C LEU A 206 21.67 5.11 -16.50
N ILE A 207 22.53 5.41 -15.52
CA ILE A 207 23.45 6.54 -15.57
C ILE A 207 24.52 6.32 -16.64
N GLU A 208 25.09 5.12 -16.72
CA GLU A 208 26.18 4.77 -17.63
C GLU A 208 25.70 4.63 -19.08
N GLU A 209 24.56 3.94 -19.29
CA GLU A 209 24.08 3.63 -20.63
C GLU A 209 23.28 4.77 -21.28
N LYS A 210 22.82 5.75 -20.50
CA LYS A 210 21.91 6.80 -20.96
C LYS A 210 22.51 8.21 -20.76
N PRO A 211 23.38 8.69 -21.64
CA PRO A 211 24.09 9.96 -21.46
C PRO A 211 23.18 11.20 -21.36
N LYS A 212 21.95 11.10 -21.86
CA LYS A 212 20.93 12.14 -21.75
C LYS A 212 20.01 11.98 -20.52
N LEU A 213 20.31 11.04 -19.60
CA LEU A 213 19.53 10.85 -18.38
C LEU A 213 19.53 12.12 -17.51
N ARG A 214 18.36 12.59 -17.14
CA ARG A 214 18.16 13.77 -16.28
C ARG A 214 17.29 13.49 -15.06
N ALA A 215 16.58 12.36 -15.04
CA ALA A 215 15.84 11.95 -13.88
C ALA A 215 15.73 10.42 -13.79
N ILE A 216 15.62 9.93 -12.57
CA ILE A 216 15.25 8.55 -12.27
C ILE A 216 13.94 8.59 -11.47
N TRP A 217 12.96 7.82 -11.92
CA TRP A 217 11.73 7.58 -11.18
C TRP A 217 11.72 6.18 -10.57
N LEU A 218 11.58 6.13 -9.24
CA LEU A 218 11.33 4.88 -8.51
C LEU A 218 9.83 4.69 -8.31
N GLN A 219 9.30 3.54 -8.69
CA GLN A 219 7.90 3.17 -8.44
C GLN A 219 7.62 2.68 -7.01
N GLY A 220 8.57 2.78 -6.11
CA GLY A 220 8.51 2.55 -4.68
C GLY A 220 9.45 3.51 -3.96
N SER A 221 9.38 3.58 -2.64
CA SER A 221 10.19 4.50 -1.83
C SER A 221 11.35 3.84 -1.10
N ASP A 222 11.18 2.61 -0.67
CA ASP A 222 12.00 1.91 0.31
C ASP A 222 13.51 1.77 -0.03
N LYS A 223 13.87 1.87 -1.32
CA LYS A 223 15.27 1.76 -1.78
C LYS A 223 15.82 3.07 -2.39
N TYR A 224 15.20 4.22 -2.11
CA TYR A 224 15.61 5.51 -2.67
C TYR A 224 17.08 5.87 -2.36
N LYS A 225 17.60 5.45 -1.20
CA LYS A 225 19.01 5.68 -0.80
C LYS A 225 19.99 5.03 -1.77
N ALA A 226 19.63 3.86 -2.31
CA ALA A 226 20.46 3.17 -3.30
C ALA A 226 20.62 4.00 -4.60
N THR A 227 19.54 4.64 -5.06
CA THR A 227 19.60 5.53 -6.23
C THR A 227 20.39 6.81 -5.93
N LEU A 228 20.23 7.41 -4.74
CA LEU A 228 21.03 8.58 -4.35
C LEU A 228 22.52 8.25 -4.27
N GLU A 229 22.88 7.07 -3.74
CA GLU A 229 24.26 6.58 -3.70
C GLU A 229 24.83 6.40 -5.11
N ALA A 230 24.09 5.74 -6.01
CA ALA A 230 24.50 5.56 -7.40
C ALA A 230 24.72 6.90 -8.13
N ILE A 231 23.86 7.89 -7.90
CA ILE A 231 24.02 9.26 -8.45
C ILE A 231 25.29 9.91 -7.92
N LYS A 232 25.55 9.78 -6.61
CA LYS A 232 26.74 10.32 -5.95
C LYS A 232 28.05 9.68 -6.45
N ASP A 233 28.09 8.34 -6.48
CA ASP A 233 29.26 7.58 -6.91
C ASP A 233 29.61 7.86 -8.38
N SER A 234 28.58 8.11 -9.19
CA SER A 234 28.72 8.54 -10.59
C SER A 234 29.09 10.02 -10.75
N LYS A 235 29.21 10.80 -9.66
CA LYS A 235 29.45 12.25 -9.65
C LYS A 235 28.42 13.03 -10.49
N LYS A 236 27.13 12.61 -10.40
CA LYS A 236 26.00 13.21 -11.14
C LYS A 236 25.03 13.96 -10.23
N GLU A 237 25.44 14.30 -9.02
CA GLU A 237 24.67 15.14 -8.11
C GLU A 237 24.35 16.48 -8.76
N GLY A 238 23.10 16.93 -8.66
CA GLY A 238 22.59 18.13 -9.32
C GLY A 238 22.40 18.01 -10.84
N GLN A 239 22.79 16.89 -11.48
CA GLN A 239 22.59 16.62 -12.90
C GLN A 239 21.47 15.58 -13.18
N ILE A 240 21.14 14.77 -12.19
CA ILE A 240 20.07 13.76 -12.24
C ILE A 240 19.13 13.98 -11.08
N LEU A 241 17.86 14.17 -11.38
CA LEU A 241 16.79 14.32 -10.42
C LEU A 241 16.29 12.95 -9.94
N LEU A 242 15.88 12.87 -8.67
CA LEU A 242 15.16 11.71 -8.13
C LEU A 242 13.72 12.08 -7.83
N ILE A 243 12.80 11.21 -8.22
CA ILE A 243 11.37 11.29 -7.91
C ILE A 243 10.86 9.89 -7.54
N CYS A 244 9.98 9.76 -6.55
CA CYS A 244 9.56 8.48 -6.01
C CYS A 244 8.03 8.32 -6.02
N PHE A 245 7.60 7.08 -5.86
CA PHE A 245 6.23 6.73 -5.47
C PHE A 245 6.28 6.22 -4.02
N ASP A 246 5.19 6.37 -3.26
CA ASP A 246 5.11 6.15 -1.81
C ASP A 246 5.96 7.14 -0.99
N VAL A 247 6.17 6.87 0.30
CA VAL A 247 6.82 7.82 1.20
C VAL A 247 7.67 7.11 2.24
N GLU A 248 8.83 7.72 2.53
CA GLU A 248 9.62 7.45 3.72
C GLU A 248 9.55 8.67 4.66
N PRO A 249 9.72 8.50 5.98
CA PRO A 249 9.63 9.62 6.94
C PRO A 249 10.53 10.80 6.56
N GLU A 250 11.74 10.54 6.03
CA GLU A 250 12.70 11.56 5.63
C GLU A 250 12.31 12.31 4.33
N PHE A 251 11.32 11.84 3.56
CA PHE A 251 10.91 12.49 2.30
C PHE A 251 10.42 13.92 2.49
N LEU A 252 9.79 14.20 3.64
CA LEU A 252 9.34 15.56 3.94
C LEU A 252 10.51 16.55 3.95
N ASP A 253 11.65 16.16 4.51
CA ASP A 253 12.86 16.98 4.53
C ASP A 253 13.60 16.97 3.19
N LEU A 254 13.67 15.82 2.51
CA LEU A 254 14.32 15.71 1.20
C LEU A 254 13.60 16.54 0.14
N ILE A 255 12.26 16.60 0.16
CA ILE A 255 11.46 17.45 -0.72
C ILE A 255 11.69 18.94 -0.41
N LYS A 256 11.70 19.32 0.88
CA LYS A 256 12.00 20.70 1.30
C LYS A 256 13.36 21.17 0.81
N LYS A 257 14.39 20.30 0.91
CA LYS A 257 15.77 20.56 0.48
C LYS A 257 15.94 20.49 -1.04
N GLY A 258 14.99 19.91 -1.78
CA GLY A 258 15.08 19.71 -3.24
C GLY A 258 15.94 18.52 -3.64
N THR A 259 16.39 17.68 -2.70
CA THR A 259 17.08 16.42 -2.98
C THR A 259 16.16 15.42 -3.66
N LEU A 260 14.88 15.43 -3.27
CA LEU A 260 13.79 14.71 -3.93
C LEU A 260 12.85 15.73 -4.56
N VAL A 261 12.57 15.59 -5.87
CA VAL A 261 11.68 16.53 -6.59
C VAL A 261 10.26 16.45 -6.09
N GLY A 262 9.82 15.24 -5.75
CA GLY A 262 8.49 14.99 -5.22
C GLY A 262 8.22 13.51 -5.03
N SER A 263 7.05 13.21 -4.48
CA SER A 263 6.57 11.83 -4.35
C SER A 263 5.05 11.75 -4.52
N ALA A 264 4.58 10.65 -5.11
CA ALA A 264 3.17 10.30 -5.14
C ALA A 264 2.85 9.40 -3.95
N MET A 265 2.30 9.99 -2.90
CA MET A 265 2.07 9.35 -1.61
C MET A 265 0.70 8.69 -1.60
N GLN A 266 0.65 7.37 -1.51
CA GLN A 266 -0.55 6.63 -1.16
C GLN A 266 -0.93 6.90 0.31
N GLN A 267 -2.09 6.43 0.75
CA GLN A 267 -2.59 6.64 2.10
C GLN A 267 -2.71 5.31 2.87
N PRO A 268 -1.60 4.58 3.12
CA PRO A 268 -1.65 3.22 3.66
C PRO A 268 -2.29 3.14 5.04
N TYR A 269 -2.10 4.14 5.90
CA TYR A 269 -2.75 4.16 7.20
C TYR A 269 -4.27 4.21 7.07
N LEU A 270 -4.77 5.12 6.23
CA LEU A 270 -6.21 5.24 5.94
C LEU A 270 -6.75 3.99 5.23
N MET A 271 -5.98 3.39 4.31
CA MET A 271 -6.36 2.14 3.64
C MET A 271 -6.59 1.03 4.67
N GLY A 272 -5.67 0.87 5.61
CA GLY A 272 -5.81 -0.10 6.69
C GLY A 272 -7.04 0.13 7.56
N GLN A 273 -7.31 1.39 7.94
CA GLN A 273 -8.52 1.73 8.69
C GLN A 273 -9.81 1.41 7.92
N LYS A 274 -9.85 1.77 6.63
CA LYS A 274 -11.01 1.50 5.77
C LYS A 274 -11.26 0.01 5.57
N ALA A 275 -10.20 -0.79 5.48
CA ALA A 275 -10.34 -2.24 5.37
C ALA A 275 -11.04 -2.84 6.59
N VAL A 276 -10.68 -2.41 7.80
CA VAL A 276 -11.36 -2.84 9.04
C VAL A 276 -12.81 -2.32 9.08
N ILE A 277 -13.04 -1.06 8.70
CA ILE A 277 -14.42 -0.49 8.65
C ILE A 277 -15.28 -1.29 7.68
N SER A 278 -14.76 -1.70 6.53
CA SER A 278 -15.51 -2.49 5.55
C SER A 278 -15.89 -3.87 6.07
N LEU A 279 -15.03 -4.52 6.88
CA LEU A 279 -15.40 -5.77 7.58
C LEU A 279 -16.43 -5.51 8.69
N ASP A 280 -16.27 -4.45 9.49
CA ASP A 280 -17.22 -4.07 10.52
C ASP A 280 -18.62 -3.81 9.95
N ASP A 281 -18.71 -3.05 8.88
CA ASP A 281 -19.96 -2.77 8.18
C ASP A 281 -20.58 -4.06 7.63
N PHE A 282 -19.77 -4.97 7.07
CA PHE A 282 -20.22 -6.27 6.60
C PHE A 282 -20.77 -7.13 7.76
N PHE A 283 -20.06 -7.22 8.88
CA PHE A 283 -20.48 -7.99 10.05
C PHE A 283 -21.80 -7.46 10.66
N ASN A 284 -22.02 -6.17 10.54
CA ASN A 284 -23.23 -5.50 11.02
C ASN A 284 -24.34 -5.40 9.96
N ASN A 285 -24.24 -6.15 8.85
CA ASN A 285 -25.19 -6.16 7.73
C ASN A 285 -25.47 -4.75 7.15
N LYS A 286 -24.49 -3.84 7.24
CA LYS A 286 -24.55 -2.54 6.59
C LYS A 286 -24.10 -2.65 5.13
N LYS A 287 -24.49 -1.66 4.33
CA LYS A 287 -24.04 -1.57 2.94
C LYS A 287 -22.54 -1.27 2.88
N VAL A 288 -21.77 -2.12 2.19
CA VAL A 288 -20.35 -1.92 1.92
C VAL A 288 -20.13 -1.53 0.47
N GLU A 289 -19.34 -0.48 0.23
CA GLU A 289 -18.93 -0.10 -1.11
C GLU A 289 -17.94 -1.14 -1.66
N LYS A 290 -18.26 -1.68 -2.85
CA LYS A 290 -17.47 -2.77 -3.46
C LYS A 290 -16.05 -2.34 -3.83
N GLU A 291 -15.92 -1.15 -4.41
CA GLU A 291 -14.66 -0.57 -4.89
C GLU A 291 -14.44 0.80 -4.24
N GLN A 292 -13.44 0.92 -3.37
CA GLN A 292 -13.08 2.17 -2.71
C GLN A 292 -11.73 2.65 -3.21
N LYS A 293 -11.75 3.65 -4.09
CA LYS A 293 -10.53 4.19 -4.70
C LYS A 293 -10.09 5.47 -3.99
N LEU A 294 -8.98 5.39 -3.26
CA LEU A 294 -8.41 6.54 -2.55
C LEU A 294 -7.55 7.40 -3.48
N PRO A 295 -7.60 8.73 -3.32
CA PRO A 295 -6.70 9.61 -4.04
C PRO A 295 -5.25 9.43 -3.57
N ILE A 296 -4.31 9.62 -4.50
CA ILE A 296 -2.89 9.69 -4.21
C ILE A 296 -2.50 11.17 -4.14
N LEU A 297 -1.68 11.52 -3.17
CA LEU A 297 -1.17 12.86 -2.98
C LEU A 297 0.13 13.02 -3.78
N ALA A 298 0.08 13.71 -4.90
CA ALA A 298 1.29 14.08 -5.66
C ALA A 298 1.92 15.31 -4.99
N ILE A 299 2.98 15.10 -4.23
CA ILE A 299 3.62 16.09 -3.35
C ILE A 299 4.95 16.55 -3.96
N SER A 300 5.11 17.85 -4.00
CA SER A 300 6.35 18.56 -4.28
C SER A 300 6.60 19.62 -3.22
N LYS A 301 7.69 20.39 -3.35
CA LYS A 301 7.97 21.50 -2.46
C LYS A 301 6.84 22.55 -2.45
N ASP A 302 6.15 22.73 -3.58
CA ASP A 302 5.15 23.76 -3.77
C ASP A 302 3.88 23.54 -2.92
N ASN A 303 3.49 22.27 -2.70
CA ASN A 303 2.26 21.91 -2.00
C ASN A 303 2.46 21.06 -0.71
N LEU A 304 3.71 20.83 -0.32
CA LEU A 304 4.03 19.99 0.85
C LEU A 304 3.39 20.54 2.13
N GLN A 305 3.51 21.84 2.37
CA GLN A 305 3.04 22.44 3.62
C GLN A 305 1.52 22.38 3.77
N GLU A 306 0.78 22.58 2.69
CA GLU A 306 -0.68 22.47 2.65
C GLU A 306 -1.16 21.05 2.94
N ASN A 307 -0.45 20.05 2.40
CA ASN A 307 -0.83 18.64 2.53
C ASN A 307 -0.28 17.97 3.81
N LEU A 308 0.55 18.66 4.59
CA LEU A 308 1.23 18.08 5.74
C LEU A 308 0.28 17.43 6.77
N PRO A 309 -0.89 18.01 7.13
CA PRO A 309 -1.84 17.35 8.04
C PRO A 309 -2.36 16.02 7.49
N THR A 310 -2.72 15.96 6.21
CA THR A 310 -3.19 14.74 5.55
C THR A 310 -2.07 13.69 5.45
N ILE A 311 -0.84 14.12 5.14
CA ILE A 311 0.33 13.23 5.09
C ILE A 311 0.57 12.61 6.47
N LYS A 312 0.57 13.41 7.52
CA LYS A 312 0.75 12.90 8.88
C LYS A 312 -0.33 11.89 9.24
N LEU A 313 -1.61 12.26 9.09
CA LEU A 313 -2.73 11.45 9.55
C LEU A 313 -2.97 10.21 8.67
N ASN A 314 -3.10 10.39 7.37
CA ASN A 314 -3.58 9.33 6.47
C ASN A 314 -2.46 8.49 5.86
N VAL A 315 -1.29 9.11 5.63
CA VAL A 315 -0.16 8.44 5.00
C VAL A 315 0.72 7.80 6.07
N LEU A 316 1.22 8.57 7.05
CA LEU A 316 2.19 8.10 8.04
C LEU A 316 1.54 7.55 9.33
N GLY A 317 0.28 7.89 9.58
CA GLY A 317 -0.41 7.51 10.82
C GLY A 317 0.27 8.07 12.07
N ILE A 318 0.71 9.33 12.01
CA ILE A 318 1.29 10.08 13.12
C ILE A 318 0.43 11.32 13.40
N GLU A 319 0.25 11.63 14.67
CA GLU A 319 -0.49 12.80 15.13
C GLU A 319 0.36 14.09 15.10
#